data_b06b52cdc2f64cb0f8fca04a8d490855
#
_entry.id   b06b52cdc2f64cb0f8fca04a8d490855
#
_cell.length_a   1.000
_cell.length_b   1.000
_cell.length_c   1.000
_cell.angle_alpha   90.00
_cell.angle_beta   90.00
_cell.angle_gamma   90.00
#
_symmetry.space_group_name_H-M   'P 1'
#
loop_
_entity.id
_entity.type
_entity.pdbx_description
1 polymer ?
#
loop_
_entity_poly.entity_id
_entity_poly.type
_entity_poly.pdbx_seq_one_letter_code
_entity_poly.pdbx_strand_id
1 'polypeptide(L)'
;MDLQEFEERVCCVMENRMLVDVIDRALLRLKRYPDRGELYYEILSKQFIHRFNSTEKELLDELNMERSVFYDRKREAIFLLSLCLFGYAVPELQEELEMPRL
;
A
#
# COMPACT_ATOMS: atom_id res chain seq x y z
N MET A 1 -7.54 -3.71 33.03
CA MET A 1 -7.10 -2.72 32.03
C MET A 1 -7.48 -1.32 32.53
N ASP A 2 -6.52 -0.44 32.64
CA ASP A 2 -6.84 0.93 33.04
C ASP A 2 -7.26 1.77 31.82
N LEU A 3 -7.72 2.99 32.06
CA LEU A 3 -8.23 3.87 31.03
C LEU A 3 -7.13 4.23 30.01
N GLN A 4 -5.92 4.45 30.48
CA GLN A 4 -4.81 4.84 29.61
C GLN A 4 -4.45 3.72 28.64
N GLU A 5 -4.39 2.47 29.11
CA GLU A 5 -4.14 1.32 28.23
C GLU A 5 -5.24 1.17 27.18
N PHE A 6 -6.48 1.37 27.57
CA PHE A 6 -7.61 1.31 26.65
C PHE A 6 -7.49 2.37 25.56
N GLU A 7 -7.18 3.61 25.94
CA GLU A 7 -6.99 4.70 24.98
C GLU A 7 -5.85 4.42 24.00
N GLU A 8 -4.74 3.91 24.50
CA GLU A 8 -3.59 3.55 23.65
C GLU A 8 -3.96 2.49 22.63
N ARG A 9 -4.71 1.47 23.04
CA ARG A 9 -5.16 0.40 22.14
C ARG A 9 -6.13 0.91 21.09
N VAL A 10 -7.05 1.79 21.47
CA VAL A 10 -8.00 2.40 20.53
C VAL A 10 -7.25 3.23 19.50
N CYS A 11 -6.30 4.06 19.95
CA CYS A 11 -5.48 4.87 19.04
C CYS A 11 -4.69 3.99 18.07
N CYS A 12 -4.11 2.89 18.56
CA CYS A 12 -3.35 1.97 17.71
C CYS A 12 -4.22 1.35 16.62
N VAL A 13 -5.44 0.95 16.96
CA VAL A 13 -6.38 0.39 15.98
C VAL A 13 -6.79 1.43 14.94
N MET A 14 -7.04 2.66 15.37
CA MET A 14 -7.39 3.76 14.47
C MET A 14 -6.25 4.09 13.53
N GLU A 15 -5.02 4.16 14.05
CA GLU A 15 -3.84 4.40 13.23
C GLU A 15 -3.66 3.33 12.17
N ASN A 16 -3.86 2.06 12.52
CA ASN A 16 -3.75 0.96 11.59
C ASN A 16 -4.79 1.04 10.49
N ARG A 17 -6.03 1.41 10.82
CA ARG A 17 -7.09 1.59 9.81
C ARG A 17 -6.77 2.73 8.86
N MET A 18 -6.29 3.85 9.39
CA MET A 18 -5.89 4.99 8.56
C MET A 18 -4.75 4.62 7.64
N LEU A 19 -3.78 3.87 8.14
CA LEU A 19 -2.65 3.41 7.34
C LEU A 19 -3.10 2.50 6.20
N VAL A 20 -3.99 1.55 6.48
CA VAL A 20 -4.55 0.67 5.46
C VAL A 20 -5.29 1.46 4.39
N ASP A 21 -6.12 2.42 4.81
CA ASP A 21 -6.87 3.26 3.88
C ASP A 21 -5.95 4.05 2.95
N VAL A 22 -4.90 4.65 3.52
CA VAL A 22 -3.92 5.42 2.76
C VAL A 22 -3.17 4.55 1.76
N ILE A 23 -2.76 3.36 2.20
CA ILE A 23 -2.06 2.42 1.32
C ILE A 23 -2.97 1.94 0.19
N ASP A 24 -4.23 1.63 0.50
CA ASP A 24 -5.19 1.20 -0.52
C ASP A 24 -5.41 2.28 -1.58
N ARG A 25 -5.54 3.54 -1.17
CA ARG A 25 -5.67 4.67 -2.09
C ARG A 25 -4.45 4.81 -2.99
N ALA A 26 -3.26 4.68 -2.40
CA ALA A 26 -2.01 4.76 -3.15
C ALA A 26 -1.89 3.62 -4.16
N LEU A 27 -2.24 2.40 -3.75
CA LEU A 27 -2.22 1.24 -4.63
C LEU A 27 -3.19 1.37 -5.80
N LEU A 28 -4.38 1.91 -5.57
CA LEU A 28 -5.35 2.14 -6.64
C LEU A 28 -4.85 3.16 -7.65
N ARG A 29 -4.19 4.22 -7.19
CA ARG A 29 -3.56 5.18 -8.09
C ARG A 29 -2.42 4.57 -8.87
N LEU A 30 -1.60 3.76 -8.21
CA LEU A 30 -0.51 3.04 -8.86
C LEU A 30 -1.03 2.13 -9.98
N LYS A 31 -2.13 1.45 -9.73
CA LYS A 31 -2.76 0.56 -10.72
C LYS A 31 -3.16 1.32 -11.99
N ARG A 32 -3.53 2.58 -11.87
CA ARG A 32 -3.93 3.44 -12.99
C ARG A 32 -2.76 4.04 -13.76
N TYR A 33 -1.55 3.88 -13.27
CA TYR A 33 -0.38 4.39 -13.94
C TYR A 33 -0.25 3.74 -15.33
N PRO A 34 -0.07 4.55 -16.41
CA PRO A 34 -0.14 4.01 -17.78
C PRO A 34 0.95 3.02 -18.13
N ASP A 35 2.14 3.18 -17.54
CA ASP A 35 3.29 2.34 -17.85
C ASP A 35 3.50 1.32 -16.74
N ARG A 36 3.04 0.10 -16.96
CA ARG A 36 3.21 -1.03 -16.05
C ARG A 36 2.48 -0.88 -14.70
N GLY A 37 1.52 0.03 -14.60
CA GLY A 37 0.79 0.24 -13.34
C GLY A 37 0.11 -1.01 -12.82
N GLU A 38 -0.52 -1.78 -13.68
CA GLU A 38 -1.18 -3.03 -13.28
C GLU A 38 -0.17 -4.07 -12.79
N LEU A 39 0.99 -4.16 -13.44
CA LEU A 39 2.06 -5.06 -13.02
C LEU A 39 2.59 -4.67 -11.64
N TYR A 40 2.84 -3.40 -11.43
CA TYR A 40 3.32 -2.89 -10.14
C TYR A 40 2.31 -3.15 -9.04
N TYR A 41 1.04 -2.90 -9.31
CA TYR A 41 -0.04 -3.19 -8.37
C TYR A 41 -0.07 -4.67 -8.02
N GLU A 42 0.04 -5.55 -9.01
CA GLU A 42 0.02 -6.98 -8.79
C GLU A 42 1.18 -7.46 -7.95
N ILE A 43 2.39 -6.99 -8.25
CA ILE A 43 3.59 -7.34 -7.47
C ILE A 43 3.44 -6.93 -6.00
N LEU A 44 3.08 -5.68 -5.75
CA LEU A 44 2.98 -5.16 -4.38
C LEU A 44 1.79 -5.76 -3.63
N SER A 45 0.67 -5.92 -4.31
CA SER A 45 -0.53 -6.48 -3.72
C SER A 45 -0.30 -7.93 -3.28
N LYS A 46 0.29 -8.76 -4.13
CA LYS A 46 0.55 -10.16 -3.81
C LYS A 46 1.63 -10.34 -2.77
N GLN A 47 2.64 -9.50 -2.80
CA GLN A 47 3.76 -9.63 -1.87
C GLN A 47 3.46 -9.10 -0.48
N PHE A 48 2.74 -7.98 -0.37
CA PHE A 48 2.52 -7.31 0.90
C PHE A 48 1.12 -7.50 1.48
N ILE A 49 0.11 -7.59 0.63
CA ILE A 49 -1.28 -7.74 1.08
C ILE A 49 -1.67 -9.21 1.16
N HIS A 50 -1.30 -10.00 0.17
CA HIS A 50 -1.62 -11.43 0.09
C HIS A 50 -0.41 -12.32 0.36
N ARG A 51 0.53 -11.83 1.17
CA ARG A 51 1.81 -12.51 1.42
C ARG A 51 1.69 -13.91 1.98
N PHE A 52 0.56 -14.24 2.62
CA PHE A 52 0.35 -15.58 3.17
C PHE A 52 -0.08 -16.59 2.12
N ASN A 53 -0.45 -16.14 0.94
CA ASN A 53 -0.97 -16.99 -0.12
C ASN A 53 0.06 -17.38 -1.16
N SER A 54 1.22 -16.74 -1.18
CA SER A 54 2.23 -17.00 -2.19
C SER A 54 3.64 -16.80 -1.66
N THR A 55 4.54 -17.71 -2.00
CA THR A 55 5.98 -17.51 -1.79
C THR A 55 6.54 -16.67 -2.94
N GLU A 56 7.77 -16.16 -2.76
CA GLU A 56 8.47 -15.43 -3.82
C GLU A 56 8.58 -16.29 -5.09
N LYS A 57 8.95 -17.57 -4.93
CA LYS A 57 9.09 -18.48 -6.06
C LYS A 57 7.77 -18.66 -6.82
N GLU A 58 6.68 -18.85 -6.09
CA GLU A 58 5.35 -18.97 -6.69
C GLU A 58 4.97 -17.71 -7.44
N LEU A 59 5.28 -16.55 -6.88
CA LEU A 59 5.01 -15.26 -7.49
C LEU A 59 5.81 -15.07 -8.77
N LEU A 60 7.09 -15.44 -8.78
CA LEU A 60 7.92 -15.38 -9.97
C LEU A 60 7.37 -16.28 -11.09
N ASP A 61 6.94 -17.49 -10.74
CA ASP A 61 6.35 -18.42 -11.69
C ASP A 61 5.02 -17.89 -12.24
N GLU A 62 4.19 -17.34 -11.37
CA GLU A 62 2.90 -16.78 -11.75
C GLU A 62 3.03 -15.58 -12.69
N LEU A 63 3.99 -14.71 -12.42
CA LEU A 63 4.26 -13.53 -13.24
C LEU A 63 5.14 -13.84 -14.45
N ASN A 64 5.67 -15.06 -14.52
CA ASN A 64 6.58 -15.48 -15.58
C ASN A 64 7.79 -14.54 -15.71
N MET A 65 8.42 -14.25 -14.59
CA MET A 65 9.55 -13.34 -14.51
C MET A 65 10.80 -14.01 -13.94
N GLU A 66 11.95 -13.54 -14.41
CA GLU A 66 13.23 -13.87 -13.78
C GLU A 66 13.38 -13.05 -12.49
N ARG A 67 14.15 -13.59 -11.54
CA ARG A 67 14.33 -12.95 -10.24
C ARG A 67 14.90 -11.52 -10.36
N SER A 68 15.89 -11.33 -11.22
CA SER A 68 16.50 -10.00 -11.39
C SER A 68 15.52 -8.97 -11.93
N VAL A 69 14.72 -9.38 -12.91
CA VAL A 69 13.68 -8.50 -13.49
C VAL A 69 12.61 -8.20 -12.45
N PHE A 70 12.21 -9.21 -11.68
CA PHE A 70 11.22 -9.03 -10.61
C PHE A 70 11.69 -7.97 -9.59
N TYR A 71 12.94 -8.04 -9.14
CA TYR A 71 13.45 -7.07 -8.18
C TYR A 71 13.55 -5.67 -8.75
N ASP A 72 13.88 -5.54 -10.04
CA ASP A 72 13.89 -4.25 -10.71
C ASP A 72 12.48 -3.66 -10.77
N ARG A 73 11.49 -4.46 -11.17
CA ARG A 73 10.09 -4.01 -11.22
C ARG A 73 9.55 -3.70 -9.83
N LYS A 74 9.94 -4.47 -8.83
CA LYS A 74 9.55 -4.22 -7.44
C LYS A 74 10.10 -2.88 -6.95
N ARG A 75 11.36 -2.57 -7.24
CA ARG A 75 11.95 -1.28 -6.86
C ARG A 75 11.23 -0.11 -7.52
N GLU A 76 10.94 -0.24 -8.81
CA GLU A 76 10.15 0.75 -9.54
C GLU A 76 8.77 0.93 -8.92
N ALA A 77 8.12 -0.18 -8.58
CA ALA A 77 6.79 -0.17 -7.98
C ALA A 77 6.79 0.53 -6.62
N ILE A 78 7.78 0.24 -5.77
CA ILE A 78 7.90 0.87 -4.46
C ILE A 78 8.14 2.38 -4.61
N PHE A 79 8.98 2.78 -5.56
CA PHE A 79 9.23 4.20 -5.81
C PHE A 79 7.95 4.92 -6.23
N LEU A 80 7.21 4.34 -7.19
CA LEU A 80 5.96 4.93 -7.67
C LEU A 80 4.87 4.91 -6.59
N LEU A 81 4.82 3.84 -5.79
CA LEU A 81 3.89 3.78 -4.67
C LEU A 81 4.17 4.90 -3.68
N SER A 82 5.44 5.17 -3.40
CA SER A 82 5.83 6.27 -2.52
C SER A 82 5.36 7.62 -3.05
N LEU A 83 5.48 7.86 -4.36
CA LEU A 83 4.98 9.08 -4.99
C LEU A 83 3.46 9.18 -4.87
N CYS A 84 2.75 8.08 -5.11
CA CYS A 84 1.29 8.05 -4.97
C CYS A 84 0.87 8.27 -3.51
N LEU A 85 1.59 7.67 -2.58
CA LEU A 85 1.29 7.75 -1.16
C LEU A 85 1.43 9.19 -0.65
N PHE A 86 2.60 9.79 -0.86
CA PHE A 86 2.89 11.11 -0.33
C PHE A 86 2.38 12.26 -1.21
N GLY A 87 2.24 12.02 -2.51
CA GLY A 87 1.74 13.01 -3.44
C GLY A 87 0.23 13.14 -3.50
N TYR A 88 -0.50 12.05 -3.21
CA TYR A 88 -1.95 12.01 -3.39
C TYR A 88 -2.70 11.46 -2.19
N ALA A 89 -2.39 10.24 -1.76
CA ALA A 89 -3.20 9.55 -0.76
C ALA A 89 -3.15 10.23 0.61
N VAL A 90 -1.96 10.60 1.07
CA VAL A 90 -1.81 11.30 2.35
C VAL A 90 -2.46 12.67 2.32
N PRO A 91 -2.22 13.54 1.32
CA PRO A 91 -2.92 14.82 1.23
C PRO A 91 -4.45 14.68 1.16
N GLU A 92 -4.96 13.72 0.41
CA GLU A 92 -6.42 13.48 0.32
C GLU A 92 -7.00 13.14 1.70
N LEU A 93 -6.33 12.28 2.45
CA LEU A 93 -6.79 11.92 3.78
C LEU A 93 -6.73 13.11 4.73
N GLN A 94 -5.68 13.91 4.65
CA GLN A 94 -5.55 15.13 5.45
C GLN A 94 -6.68 16.10 5.17
N GLU A 95 -7.04 16.30 3.91
CA GLU A 95 -8.17 17.14 3.53
C GLU A 95 -9.48 16.63 4.10
N GLU A 96 -9.72 15.33 4.03
CA GLU A 96 -10.93 14.73 4.58
C GLU A 96 -11.03 14.91 6.09
N LEU A 97 -9.91 14.80 6.79
CA LEU A 97 -9.88 15.02 8.23
C LEU A 97 -10.07 16.47 8.64
N GLU A 98 -9.73 17.41 7.76
CA GLU A 98 -9.89 18.85 8.02
C GLU A 98 -11.26 19.38 7.58
N MET A 99 -11.88 18.78 6.58
CA MET A 99 -13.14 19.25 6.01
C MET A 99 -14.32 19.38 6.97
N PRO A 100 -14.49 18.55 7.99
CA PRO A 100 -15.66 18.65 8.86
C PRO A 100 -15.69 19.88 9.77
N ARG A 101 -14.80 20.77 9.63
CA ARG A 101 -14.71 21.97 10.47
C ARG A 101 -15.57 23.11 9.93
N LEU A 102 -16.81 22.84 9.83
CA LEU A 102 -17.74 23.89 9.44
C LEU A 102 -18.25 24.64 10.64
#